data_f1c5271d91352ba806769daf2c354e19
#
_entry.id   f1c5271d91352ba806769daf2c354e19
#
_cell.length_a   1.000
_cell.length_b   1.000
_cell.length_c   1.000
_cell.angle_alpha   90.00
_cell.angle_beta   90.00
_cell.angle_gamma   90.00
#
_symmetry.space_group_name_H-M   'P 1'
#
loop_
_entity.id
_entity.type
_entity.pdbx_description
1 polymer ?
#
loop_
_entity_poly.entity_id
_entity_poly.type
_entity_poly.pdbx_seq_one_letter_code
_entity_poly.pdbx_strand_id
1 'polypeptide(L)'
;MKKAVLAFTAFAMFGFMQLFAHEFFVAPREVKDFKAGDEVKLDAISTHYFIKGEEIEEPAAVNSVRVLQDGKITPLTLSANQERLLYETSYKLQSDMSAVVIGERVGGFYVLTTDGYFDGTKKEAEKAGVTVKKSIYFSKLSKTYLNPKSNDKSFKEPLKLIFEIVPLTNPADITAGKSGKFQVLYDGKPFANAEIFATYDTFDPNTQNAYALKNKTDKEGIVTFKFDNKGLWLIRVNYHKASAKPDVDEDDINAILVFNVK
;
A
#
# COMPACT_ATOMS: atom_id res chain seq x y z
N MET A 1 34.05 -39.75 -40.01
CA MET A 1 33.10 -39.68 -38.90
C MET A 1 33.28 -38.35 -38.21
N LYS A 2 32.43 -37.33 -38.53
CA LYS A 2 32.47 -36.00 -37.93
C LYS A 2 31.48 -35.96 -36.75
N LYS A 3 32.00 -35.76 -35.53
CA LYS A 3 31.17 -35.59 -34.35
C LYS A 3 30.64 -34.14 -34.32
N ALA A 4 29.35 -33.96 -34.48
CA ALA A 4 28.68 -32.70 -34.25
C ALA A 4 28.53 -32.47 -32.73
N VAL A 5 29.12 -31.39 -32.22
CA VAL A 5 28.91 -30.90 -30.85
C VAL A 5 27.72 -29.96 -30.89
N LEU A 6 26.60 -30.37 -30.31
CA LEU A 6 25.43 -29.52 -30.08
C LEU A 6 25.77 -28.61 -28.87
N ALA A 7 26.00 -27.35 -29.12
CA ALA A 7 26.05 -26.33 -28.06
C ALA A 7 24.63 -25.98 -27.65
N PHE A 8 24.22 -26.42 -26.46
CA PHE A 8 22.99 -25.99 -25.81
C PHE A 8 23.24 -24.61 -25.21
N THR A 9 22.78 -23.56 -25.88
CA THR A 9 22.75 -22.21 -25.35
C THR A 9 21.54 -22.13 -24.42
N ALA A 10 21.76 -22.29 -23.11
CA ALA A 10 20.77 -21.99 -22.09
C ALA A 10 20.55 -20.47 -22.06
N PHE A 11 19.47 -20.01 -22.67
CA PHE A 11 18.97 -18.65 -22.54
C PHE A 11 18.41 -18.52 -21.14
N ALA A 12 19.22 -18.07 -20.18
CA ALA A 12 18.77 -17.66 -18.88
C ALA A 12 17.89 -16.41 -19.07
N MET A 13 16.58 -16.61 -19.14
CA MET A 13 15.61 -15.54 -18.89
C MET A 13 15.82 -15.09 -17.43
N PHE A 14 16.65 -14.07 -17.25
CA PHE A 14 16.59 -13.24 -16.06
C PHE A 14 15.26 -12.48 -16.14
N GLY A 15 14.19 -13.12 -15.64
CA GLY A 15 13.03 -12.39 -15.22
C GLY A 15 13.52 -11.38 -14.19
N PHE A 16 13.36 -10.11 -14.47
CA PHE A 16 13.41 -9.08 -13.45
C PHE A 16 12.28 -9.42 -12.48
N MET A 17 12.56 -10.23 -11.46
CA MET A 17 11.77 -10.23 -10.24
C MET A 17 11.92 -8.82 -9.68
N GLN A 18 10.94 -7.98 -9.97
CA GLN A 18 10.75 -6.76 -9.20
C GLN A 18 10.44 -7.26 -7.78
N LEU A 19 11.46 -7.24 -6.93
CA LEU A 19 11.33 -7.44 -5.49
C LEU A 19 10.56 -6.23 -4.94
N PHE A 20 9.26 -6.24 -5.15
CA PHE A 20 8.37 -5.31 -4.46
C PHE A 20 8.29 -5.80 -3.03
N ALA A 21 8.80 -5.00 -2.11
CA ALA A 21 8.51 -5.22 -0.70
C ALA A 21 6.98 -5.27 -0.51
N HIS A 22 6.50 -6.11 0.43
CA HIS A 22 5.06 -6.23 0.74
C HIS A 22 4.35 -4.88 0.79
N GLU A 23 3.15 -4.81 0.28
CA GLU A 23 2.26 -3.69 0.54
C GLU A 23 1.83 -3.71 2.00
N PHE A 24 1.65 -2.54 2.60
CA PHE A 24 1.06 -2.43 3.94
C PHE A 24 -0.19 -1.56 3.89
N PHE A 25 -1.32 -2.11 4.31
CA PHE A 25 -2.58 -1.39 4.38
C PHE A 25 -3.50 -1.93 5.48
N VAL A 26 -4.51 -1.14 5.83
CA VAL A 26 -5.55 -1.57 6.76
C VAL A 26 -6.87 -1.71 6.00
N ALA A 27 -7.57 -2.82 6.17
CA ALA A 27 -8.83 -3.10 5.50
C ALA A 27 -9.93 -3.51 6.49
N PRO A 28 -11.20 -3.10 6.26
CA PRO A 28 -12.31 -3.63 7.02
C PRO A 28 -12.57 -5.09 6.61
N ARG A 29 -12.90 -5.96 7.58
CA ARG A 29 -13.29 -7.36 7.32
C ARG A 29 -14.62 -7.49 6.62
N GLU A 30 -15.49 -6.52 6.84
CA GLU A 30 -16.82 -6.48 6.26
C GLU A 30 -17.05 -5.11 5.63
N VAL A 31 -17.71 -5.12 4.49
CA VAL A 31 -18.18 -3.90 3.83
C VAL A 31 -19.67 -3.82 3.96
N LYS A 32 -20.15 -2.88 4.79
CA LYS A 32 -21.56 -2.58 5.01
C LYS A 32 -21.74 -1.13 5.43
N ASP A 33 -22.98 -0.67 5.49
CA ASP A 33 -23.31 0.62 6.07
C ASP A 33 -23.28 0.51 7.59
N PHE A 34 -22.28 1.11 8.21
CA PHE A 34 -22.13 1.16 9.65
C PHE A 34 -22.85 2.38 10.26
N LYS A 35 -23.21 2.27 11.54
CA LYS A 35 -23.82 3.34 12.34
C LYS A 35 -22.94 3.68 13.53
N ALA A 36 -23.23 4.83 14.16
CA ALA A 36 -22.63 5.20 15.43
C ALA A 36 -22.81 4.06 16.46
N GLY A 37 -21.72 3.72 17.13
CA GLY A 37 -21.68 2.63 18.11
C GLY A 37 -21.34 1.25 17.54
N ASP A 38 -21.37 1.04 16.21
CA ASP A 38 -20.95 -0.21 15.61
C ASP A 38 -19.43 -0.40 15.74
N GLU A 39 -19.03 -1.64 16.00
CA GLU A 39 -17.64 -2.05 16.01
C GLU A 39 -17.22 -2.51 14.61
N VAL A 40 -16.27 -1.80 14.02
CA VAL A 40 -15.66 -2.16 12.73
C VAL A 40 -14.41 -2.97 13.00
N LYS A 41 -14.42 -4.25 12.62
CA LYS A 41 -13.23 -5.11 12.66
C LYS A 41 -12.32 -4.78 11.49
N LEU A 42 -11.03 -4.63 11.78
CA LEU A 42 -10.01 -4.19 10.84
C LEU A 42 -8.84 -5.17 10.85
N ASP A 43 -8.27 -5.38 9.68
CA ASP A 43 -7.04 -6.14 9.48
C ASP A 43 -5.95 -5.21 8.97
N ALA A 44 -4.80 -5.18 9.65
CA ALA A 44 -3.59 -4.54 9.15
C ALA A 44 -2.72 -5.62 8.50
N ILE A 45 -2.49 -5.47 7.20
CA ILE A 45 -2.04 -6.54 6.30
C ILE A 45 -0.74 -6.14 5.63
N SER A 46 0.27 -7.01 5.71
CA SER A 46 1.48 -6.96 4.89
C SER A 46 1.43 -8.09 3.88
N THR A 47 1.49 -7.77 2.58
CA THR A 47 1.22 -8.76 1.54
C THR A 47 1.58 -8.31 0.13
N HIS A 48 1.77 -9.28 -0.77
CA HIS A 48 1.73 -9.11 -2.22
C HIS A 48 0.35 -9.43 -2.83
N TYR A 49 -0.59 -9.95 -2.01
CA TYR A 49 -1.95 -10.29 -2.43
C TYR A 49 -2.96 -9.35 -1.81
N PHE A 50 -3.91 -8.83 -2.58
CA PHE A 50 -4.92 -7.96 -1.99
C PHE A 50 -5.83 -8.74 -1.05
N ILE A 51 -5.99 -8.22 0.18
CA ILE A 51 -6.75 -8.68 1.35
C ILE A 51 -6.37 -10.04 1.96
N LYS A 52 -5.29 -10.69 1.50
CA LYS A 52 -4.79 -11.93 2.10
C LYS A 52 -3.49 -11.65 2.85
N GLY A 53 -3.42 -11.98 4.13
CA GLY A 53 -2.18 -11.88 4.91
C GLY A 53 -1.11 -12.83 4.38
N GLU A 54 0.14 -12.40 4.39
CA GLU A 54 1.28 -13.18 3.92
C GLU A 54 2.36 -13.28 4.98
N GLU A 55 2.55 -12.23 5.77
CA GLU A 55 3.47 -12.24 6.90
C GLU A 55 2.99 -11.35 8.05
N ILE A 56 3.44 -11.67 9.25
CA ILE A 56 3.33 -10.80 10.42
C ILE A 56 4.63 -10.04 10.54
N GLU A 57 4.56 -8.75 10.27
CA GLU A 57 5.68 -7.84 10.49
C GLU A 57 6.06 -7.80 11.97
N GLU A 58 7.33 -7.58 12.26
CA GLU A 58 7.76 -7.29 13.63
C GLU A 58 6.96 -6.09 14.19
N PRO A 59 6.49 -6.14 15.45
CA PRO A 59 5.66 -5.06 16.01
C PRO A 59 6.29 -3.68 15.92
N ALA A 60 7.60 -3.58 15.98
CA ALA A 60 8.34 -2.32 15.82
C ALA A 60 8.34 -1.80 14.37
N ALA A 61 8.07 -2.65 13.38
CA ALA A 61 8.00 -2.26 11.98
C ALA A 61 6.68 -1.59 11.62
N VAL A 62 5.58 -1.87 12.35
CA VAL A 62 4.30 -1.19 12.19
C VAL A 62 4.23 -0.02 13.16
N ASN A 63 4.57 1.16 12.71
CA ASN A 63 4.72 2.33 13.57
C ASN A 63 3.40 2.84 14.14
N SER A 64 2.36 2.89 13.33
CA SER A 64 1.04 3.29 13.83
C SER A 64 -0.12 2.83 12.95
N VAL A 65 -1.21 2.46 13.62
CA VAL A 65 -2.55 2.41 13.01
C VAL A 65 -3.45 3.28 13.88
N ARG A 66 -4.15 4.23 13.24
CA ARG A 66 -5.02 5.18 13.94
C ARG A 66 -6.23 5.53 13.08
N VAL A 67 -7.30 5.97 13.70
CA VAL A 67 -8.52 6.43 13.03
C VAL A 67 -8.70 7.92 13.25
N LEU A 68 -8.97 8.65 12.17
CA LEU A 68 -9.45 10.02 12.18
C LEU A 68 -10.97 9.98 11.95
N GLN A 69 -11.75 10.45 12.94
CA GLN A 69 -13.19 10.65 12.83
C GLN A 69 -13.60 11.90 13.59
N ASP A 70 -14.44 12.74 13.03
CA ASP A 70 -14.94 13.99 13.64
C ASP A 70 -13.80 14.90 14.14
N GLY A 71 -12.69 14.97 13.40
CA GLY A 71 -11.50 15.76 13.76
C GLY A 71 -10.66 15.16 14.89
N LYS A 72 -11.04 14.01 15.45
CA LYS A 72 -10.33 13.33 16.54
C LYS A 72 -9.51 12.15 15.99
N ILE A 73 -8.25 12.06 16.41
CA ILE A 73 -7.38 10.91 16.13
C ILE A 73 -7.44 9.95 17.31
N THR A 74 -7.70 8.68 17.01
CA THR A 74 -7.70 7.58 17.98
C THR A 74 -6.70 6.52 17.56
N PRO A 75 -5.63 6.27 18.31
CA PRO A 75 -4.69 5.18 18.03
C PRO A 75 -5.38 3.83 18.27
N LEU A 76 -5.00 2.83 17.47
CA LEU A 76 -5.50 1.47 17.58
C LEU A 76 -4.39 0.54 18.08
N THR A 77 -4.77 -0.40 18.96
CA THR A 77 -3.89 -1.49 19.38
C THR A 77 -4.03 -2.66 18.44
N LEU A 78 -2.92 -3.20 17.99
CA LEU A 78 -2.84 -4.34 17.09
C LEU A 78 -2.61 -5.64 17.86
N SER A 79 -3.27 -6.72 17.44
CA SER A 79 -3.07 -8.07 17.96
C SER A 79 -2.70 -8.99 16.81
N ALA A 80 -1.56 -9.70 16.91
CA ALA A 80 -1.12 -10.62 15.87
C ALA A 80 -2.05 -11.84 15.77
N ASN A 81 -2.44 -12.18 14.55
CA ASN A 81 -3.16 -13.41 14.22
C ASN A 81 -2.26 -14.29 13.37
N GLN A 82 -1.64 -15.30 13.99
CA GLN A 82 -0.67 -16.20 13.36
C GLN A 82 -1.28 -17.10 12.27
N GLU A 83 -2.56 -17.44 12.40
CA GLU A 83 -3.25 -18.26 11.42
C GLU A 83 -3.52 -17.49 10.13
N ARG A 84 -3.89 -16.22 10.25
CA ARG A 84 -4.21 -15.34 9.13
C ARG A 84 -3.01 -14.54 8.62
N LEU A 85 -1.87 -14.62 9.29
CA LEU A 85 -0.62 -13.91 8.97
C LEU A 85 -0.82 -12.37 8.82
N LEU A 86 -1.49 -11.75 9.81
CA LEU A 86 -1.78 -10.32 9.83
C LEU A 86 -2.02 -9.84 11.27
N TYR A 87 -2.17 -8.52 11.43
CA TYR A 87 -2.62 -7.94 12.69
C TYR A 87 -4.12 -7.64 12.63
N GLU A 88 -4.80 -7.91 13.73
CA GLU A 88 -6.20 -7.61 13.95
C GLU A 88 -6.38 -6.41 14.89
N THR A 89 -7.40 -5.62 14.63
CA THR A 89 -7.84 -4.55 15.52
C THR A 89 -9.33 -4.26 15.31
N SER A 90 -9.89 -3.34 16.08
CA SER A 90 -11.24 -2.85 15.86
C SER A 90 -11.36 -1.38 16.21
N TYR A 91 -12.37 -0.74 15.66
CA TYR A 91 -12.75 0.62 15.98
C TYR A 91 -14.25 0.75 16.16
N LYS A 92 -14.67 1.32 17.30
CA LYS A 92 -16.06 1.65 17.54
C LYS A 92 -16.37 3.03 16.99
N LEU A 93 -17.22 3.10 15.96
CA LEU A 93 -17.61 4.36 15.33
C LEU A 93 -18.24 5.31 16.34
N GLN A 94 -17.76 6.54 16.39
CA GLN A 94 -18.22 7.56 17.33
C GLN A 94 -19.47 8.29 16.81
N SER A 95 -19.65 8.31 15.48
CA SER A 95 -20.77 8.95 14.79
C SER A 95 -21.11 8.21 13.50
N ASP A 96 -22.19 8.61 12.83
CA ASP A 96 -22.56 8.11 11.49
C ASP A 96 -21.70 8.69 10.35
N MET A 97 -20.78 9.61 10.65
CA MET A 97 -19.93 10.28 9.67
C MET A 97 -18.81 9.35 9.18
N SER A 98 -18.17 9.77 8.08
CA SER A 98 -16.99 9.08 7.54
C SER A 98 -15.86 9.01 8.57
N ALA A 99 -15.13 7.91 8.55
CA ALA A 99 -13.86 7.78 9.28
C ALA A 99 -12.74 7.37 8.32
N VAL A 100 -11.51 7.76 8.64
CA VAL A 100 -10.32 7.39 7.86
C VAL A 100 -9.36 6.65 8.76
N VAL A 101 -9.07 5.39 8.41
CA VAL A 101 -7.99 4.64 9.05
C VAL A 101 -6.68 5.02 8.36
N ILE A 102 -5.66 5.32 9.13
CA ILE A 102 -4.32 5.65 8.67
C ILE A 102 -3.39 4.57 9.19
N GLY A 103 -2.69 3.90 8.29
CA GLY A 103 -1.69 2.89 8.61
C GLY A 103 -0.31 3.35 8.13
N GLU A 104 0.70 3.23 8.99
CA GLU A 104 2.07 3.65 8.70
C GLU A 104 3.06 2.55 9.11
N ARG A 105 3.88 2.16 8.15
CA ARG A 105 5.09 1.36 8.33
C ARG A 105 6.24 2.16 7.72
N VAL A 106 6.96 2.91 8.55
CA VAL A 106 8.01 3.83 8.11
C VAL A 106 9.33 3.55 8.82
N GLY A 107 10.44 3.89 8.17
CA GLY A 107 11.76 3.79 8.77
C GLY A 107 12.42 2.41 8.65
N GLY A 108 11.91 1.53 7.79
CA GLY A 108 12.54 0.25 7.50
C GLY A 108 13.74 0.37 6.56
N PHE A 109 14.66 -0.57 6.67
CA PHE A 109 15.83 -0.69 5.80
C PHE A 109 15.95 -2.11 5.29
N TYR A 110 16.35 -2.25 4.04
CA TYR A 110 16.83 -3.51 3.51
C TYR A 110 17.95 -3.28 2.50
N VAL A 111 18.73 -4.32 2.28
CA VAL A 111 19.88 -4.28 1.38
C VAL A 111 19.72 -5.37 0.32
N LEU A 112 19.82 -4.99 -0.93
CA LEU A 112 19.99 -5.95 -2.04
C LEU A 112 21.42 -6.47 -2.03
N THR A 113 21.57 -7.78 -2.14
CA THR A 113 22.84 -8.48 -2.11
C THR A 113 23.08 -9.29 -3.39
N THR A 114 24.19 -10.01 -3.49
CA THR A 114 24.42 -10.97 -4.58
C THR A 114 23.46 -12.16 -4.53
N ASP A 115 23.02 -12.55 -3.34
CA ASP A 115 22.32 -13.80 -3.08
C ASP A 115 20.85 -13.59 -2.63
N GLY A 116 20.33 -12.36 -2.76
CA GLY A 116 18.98 -12.02 -2.37
C GLY A 116 18.92 -10.66 -1.68
N TYR A 117 18.33 -10.60 -0.48
CA TYR A 117 18.26 -9.40 0.33
C TYR A 117 18.65 -9.69 1.79
N PHE A 118 18.99 -8.63 2.49
CA PHE A 118 19.32 -8.63 3.92
C PHE A 118 18.45 -7.56 4.60
N ASP A 119 17.71 -7.96 5.63
CA ASP A 119 16.91 -7.03 6.43
C ASP A 119 17.83 -6.25 7.37
N GLY A 120 17.84 -4.94 7.20
CA GLY A 120 18.66 -4.04 7.99
C GLY A 120 19.40 -3.01 7.14
N THR A 121 20.28 -2.28 7.83
CA THR A 121 21.08 -1.20 7.22
C THR A 121 22.30 -1.75 6.46
N LYS A 122 22.86 -0.92 5.60
CA LYS A 122 24.10 -1.22 4.88
C LYS A 122 25.25 -1.63 5.83
N LYS A 123 25.40 -0.91 6.95
CA LYS A 123 26.46 -1.19 7.95
C LYS A 123 26.27 -2.55 8.62
N GLU A 124 25.03 -2.95 8.90
CA GLU A 124 24.73 -4.26 9.47
C GLU A 124 25.04 -5.38 8.48
N ALA A 125 24.67 -5.21 7.22
CA ALA A 125 24.99 -6.15 6.14
C ALA A 125 26.51 -6.31 5.95
N GLU A 126 27.26 -5.21 5.86
CA GLU A 126 28.71 -5.20 5.76
C GLU A 126 29.38 -5.88 6.97
N LYS A 127 28.90 -5.61 8.19
CA LYS A 127 29.38 -6.26 9.42
C LYS A 127 29.10 -7.77 9.42
N ALA A 128 28.00 -8.20 8.79
CA ALA A 128 27.68 -9.61 8.61
C ALA A 128 28.47 -10.28 7.47
N GLY A 129 29.34 -9.56 6.79
CA GLY A 129 30.14 -10.07 5.67
C GLY A 129 29.38 -10.21 4.35
N VAL A 130 28.23 -9.54 4.24
CA VAL A 130 27.38 -9.61 3.06
C VAL A 130 27.81 -8.57 2.02
N THR A 131 27.88 -8.97 0.75
CA THR A 131 28.19 -8.05 -0.34
C THR A 131 26.97 -7.21 -0.73
N VAL A 132 27.05 -5.92 -0.43
CA VAL A 132 25.98 -4.95 -0.68
C VAL A 132 25.98 -4.51 -2.15
N LYS A 133 24.83 -4.63 -2.84
CA LYS A 133 24.58 -4.06 -4.16
C LYS A 133 23.85 -2.72 -4.08
N LYS A 134 22.85 -2.63 -3.22
CA LYS A 134 22.03 -1.42 -3.03
C LYS A 134 21.43 -1.43 -1.64
N SER A 135 21.43 -0.30 -0.96
CA SER A 135 20.76 -0.09 0.32
C SER A 135 19.49 0.75 0.10
N ILE A 136 18.39 0.35 0.72
CA ILE A 136 17.08 0.92 0.51
C ILE A 136 16.44 1.26 1.85
N TYR A 137 15.96 2.49 1.96
CA TYR A 137 15.06 2.92 3.02
C TYR A 137 13.63 2.90 2.51
N PHE A 138 12.71 2.27 3.22
CA PHE A 138 11.35 2.21 2.78
C PHE A 138 10.34 2.83 3.77
N SER A 139 9.23 3.32 3.20
CA SER A 139 8.07 3.78 3.95
C SER A 139 6.79 3.35 3.22
N LYS A 140 5.82 2.85 3.98
CA LYS A 140 4.51 2.44 3.47
C LYS A 140 3.42 3.15 4.24
N LEU A 141 2.57 3.83 3.49
CA LEU A 141 1.54 4.71 4.01
C LEU A 141 0.20 4.30 3.41
N SER A 142 -0.79 4.09 4.25
CA SER A 142 -2.13 3.72 3.77
C SER A 142 -3.22 4.56 4.41
N LYS A 143 -4.27 4.81 3.61
CA LYS A 143 -5.54 5.41 4.05
C LYS A 143 -6.68 4.48 3.67
N THR A 144 -7.62 4.27 4.58
CA THR A 144 -8.82 3.49 4.32
C THR A 144 -10.05 4.26 4.74
N TYR A 145 -10.95 4.48 3.81
CA TYR A 145 -12.23 5.14 4.10
C TYR A 145 -13.23 4.14 4.66
N LEU A 146 -13.69 4.40 5.87
CA LEU A 146 -14.80 3.67 6.51
C LEU A 146 -16.05 4.52 6.45
N ASN A 147 -17.17 3.88 6.08
CA ASN A 147 -18.50 4.49 6.12
C ASN A 147 -18.57 5.86 5.42
N PRO A 148 -17.99 6.05 4.21
CA PRO A 148 -17.98 7.34 3.55
C PRO A 148 -19.40 7.85 3.29
N LYS A 149 -19.62 9.16 3.52
CA LYS A 149 -20.92 9.83 3.36
C LYS A 149 -20.86 10.87 2.24
N SER A 150 -21.90 10.93 1.40
CA SER A 150 -21.95 11.87 0.27
C SER A 150 -21.97 13.35 0.69
N ASN A 151 -22.45 13.66 1.88
CA ASN A 151 -22.45 15.01 2.44
C ASN A 151 -21.12 15.41 3.11
N ASP A 152 -20.21 14.45 3.34
CA ASP A 152 -18.87 14.72 3.87
C ASP A 152 -18.01 15.37 2.77
N LYS A 153 -17.36 16.49 3.11
CA LYS A 153 -16.43 17.20 2.21
C LYS A 153 -14.97 17.03 2.61
N SER A 154 -14.71 16.41 3.76
CA SER A 154 -13.35 16.25 4.29
C SER A 154 -12.51 15.24 3.51
N PHE A 155 -13.14 14.39 2.68
CA PHE A 155 -12.43 13.37 1.89
C PHE A 155 -11.32 13.94 1.00
N LYS A 156 -11.47 15.18 0.51
CA LYS A 156 -10.51 15.87 -0.36
C LYS A 156 -9.41 16.62 0.39
N GLU A 157 -9.46 16.67 1.71
CA GLU A 157 -8.45 17.33 2.51
C GLU A 157 -7.23 16.41 2.70
N PRO A 158 -6.01 16.85 2.32
CA PRO A 158 -4.81 16.07 2.56
C PRO A 158 -4.57 15.87 4.07
N LEU A 159 -4.16 14.67 4.44
CA LEU A 159 -3.80 14.33 5.83
C LEU A 159 -2.35 14.69 6.16
N LYS A 160 -1.63 15.32 5.23
CA LYS A 160 -0.22 15.72 5.36
C LYS A 160 0.74 14.54 5.58
N LEU A 161 0.39 13.36 5.05
CA LEU A 161 1.35 12.27 4.94
C LEU A 161 2.41 12.64 3.90
N ILE A 162 3.64 12.16 4.08
CA ILE A 162 4.74 12.48 3.15
C ILE A 162 4.43 12.08 1.70
N PHE A 163 3.67 10.98 1.54
CA PHE A 163 3.18 10.52 0.25
C PHE A 163 1.75 10.04 0.44
N GLU A 164 0.80 10.58 -0.34
CA GLU A 164 -0.60 10.22 -0.16
C GLU A 164 -1.42 10.31 -1.45
N ILE A 165 -2.46 9.50 -1.53
CA ILE A 165 -3.50 9.56 -2.55
C ILE A 165 -4.71 10.24 -1.93
N VAL A 166 -5.13 11.36 -2.52
CA VAL A 166 -6.28 12.17 -2.06
C VAL A 166 -7.44 12.00 -3.04
N PRO A 167 -8.61 11.51 -2.63
CA PRO A 167 -9.78 11.46 -3.50
C PRO A 167 -10.22 12.87 -3.89
N LEU A 168 -10.46 13.12 -5.16
CA LEU A 168 -11.15 14.31 -5.68
C LEU A 168 -12.62 14.02 -5.96
N THR A 169 -12.98 12.75 -6.15
CA THR A 169 -14.36 12.25 -6.14
C THR A 169 -14.65 11.63 -4.78
N ASN A 170 -15.78 11.97 -4.17
CA ASN A 170 -16.15 11.40 -2.86
C ASN A 170 -16.25 9.87 -2.96
N PRO A 171 -15.52 9.10 -2.12
CA PRO A 171 -15.62 7.64 -2.11
C PRO A 171 -17.05 7.12 -1.92
N ALA A 172 -17.93 7.86 -1.23
CA ALA A 172 -19.34 7.51 -1.08
C ALA A 172 -20.13 7.49 -2.40
N ASP A 173 -19.68 8.26 -3.38
CA ASP A 173 -20.37 8.46 -4.67
C ASP A 173 -19.78 7.58 -5.80
N ILE A 174 -18.70 6.82 -5.50
CA ILE A 174 -18.10 5.89 -6.45
C ILE A 174 -18.87 4.58 -6.42
N THR A 175 -19.57 4.30 -7.53
CA THR A 175 -20.35 3.07 -7.73
C THR A 175 -19.86 2.34 -8.96
N ALA A 176 -20.16 1.03 -9.09
CA ALA A 176 -19.79 0.24 -10.25
C ALA A 176 -20.25 0.89 -11.57
N GLY A 177 -19.37 0.92 -12.56
CA GLY A 177 -19.57 1.60 -13.84
C GLY A 177 -19.24 3.11 -13.83
N LYS A 178 -18.94 3.71 -12.69
CA LYS A 178 -18.57 5.13 -12.56
C LYS A 178 -17.06 5.33 -12.46
N SER A 179 -16.65 6.56 -12.75
CA SER A 179 -15.25 6.97 -12.61
C SER A 179 -15.02 7.75 -11.31
N GLY A 180 -13.85 7.56 -10.72
CA GLY A 180 -13.35 8.36 -9.61
C GLY A 180 -12.05 9.07 -10.00
N LYS A 181 -11.86 10.30 -9.50
CA LYS A 181 -10.63 11.08 -9.66
C LYS A 181 -9.86 11.12 -8.34
N PHE A 182 -8.55 11.02 -8.44
CA PHE A 182 -7.64 11.02 -7.30
C PHE A 182 -6.43 11.88 -7.62
N GLN A 183 -5.86 12.52 -6.61
CA GLN A 183 -4.61 13.26 -6.73
C GLN A 183 -3.53 12.58 -5.88
N VAL A 184 -2.36 12.41 -6.45
CA VAL A 184 -1.17 11.93 -5.74
C VAL A 184 -0.35 13.12 -5.30
N LEU A 185 -0.02 13.18 -4.01
CA LEU A 185 0.79 14.21 -3.41
C LEU A 185 2.06 13.61 -2.81
N TYR A 186 3.21 14.23 -3.07
CA TYR A 186 4.47 13.99 -2.39
C TYR A 186 4.92 15.27 -1.70
N ASP A 187 5.13 15.20 -0.39
CA ASP A 187 5.44 16.37 0.45
C ASP A 187 4.45 17.55 0.22
N GLY A 188 3.15 17.20 0.15
CA GLY A 188 2.06 18.14 -0.09
C GLY A 188 1.99 18.73 -1.50
N LYS A 189 2.86 18.32 -2.43
CA LYS A 189 2.91 18.82 -3.82
C LYS A 189 2.40 17.75 -4.80
N PRO A 190 1.76 18.16 -5.92
CA PRO A 190 1.35 17.24 -6.97
C PRO A 190 2.49 16.36 -7.47
N PHE A 191 2.26 15.06 -7.54
CA PHE A 191 3.23 14.09 -8.03
C PHE A 191 2.86 13.61 -9.43
N ALA A 192 3.52 14.21 -10.42
CA ALA A 192 3.21 14.03 -11.84
C ALA A 192 3.91 12.79 -12.44
N ASN A 193 3.30 12.24 -13.52
CA ASN A 193 3.82 11.13 -14.31
C ASN A 193 4.07 9.83 -13.53
N ALA A 194 3.47 9.69 -12.33
CA ALA A 194 3.58 8.49 -11.53
C ALA A 194 2.74 7.35 -12.12
N GLU A 195 3.31 6.16 -12.23
CA GLU A 195 2.53 4.96 -12.50
C GLU A 195 1.68 4.63 -11.26
N ILE A 196 0.40 4.42 -11.48
CA ILE A 196 -0.57 4.14 -10.43
C ILE A 196 -1.42 2.94 -10.83
N PHE A 197 -1.67 2.07 -9.88
CA PHE A 197 -2.32 0.79 -10.08
C PHE A 197 -3.56 0.70 -9.19
N ALA A 198 -4.56 -0.07 -9.64
CA ALA A 198 -5.71 -0.38 -8.81
C ALA A 198 -6.13 -1.84 -8.96
N THR A 199 -6.61 -2.42 -7.87
CA THR A 199 -7.16 -3.78 -7.82
C THR A 199 -8.34 -3.84 -6.87
N TYR A 200 -9.07 -4.95 -6.86
CA TYR A 200 -10.21 -5.17 -5.96
C TYR A 200 -10.21 -6.59 -5.41
N ASP A 201 -10.93 -6.78 -4.33
CA ASP A 201 -10.90 -7.98 -3.46
C ASP A 201 -11.19 -9.32 -4.14
N THR A 202 -11.86 -9.31 -5.30
CA THR A 202 -12.20 -10.53 -6.05
C THR A 202 -11.53 -10.61 -7.43
N PHE A 203 -10.57 -9.72 -7.74
CA PHE A 203 -9.94 -9.68 -9.07
C PHE A 203 -9.08 -10.92 -9.33
N ASP A 204 -8.04 -11.11 -8.55
CA ASP A 204 -7.15 -12.28 -8.64
C ASP A 204 -6.45 -12.48 -7.29
N PRO A 205 -7.09 -13.20 -6.36
CA PRO A 205 -6.57 -13.35 -5.00
C PRO A 205 -5.39 -14.33 -4.89
N ASN A 206 -4.99 -14.97 -5.98
CA ASN A 206 -3.94 -15.99 -6.01
C ASN A 206 -2.67 -15.55 -6.75
N THR A 207 -2.70 -14.41 -7.43
CA THR A 207 -1.54 -13.86 -8.13
C THR A 207 -0.96 -12.67 -7.36
N GLN A 208 0.33 -12.72 -7.10
CA GLN A 208 1.06 -11.62 -6.45
C GLN A 208 1.02 -10.37 -7.33
N ASN A 209 0.79 -9.21 -6.71
CA ASN A 209 0.78 -7.91 -7.38
C ASN A 209 -0.16 -7.87 -8.60
N ALA A 210 -1.31 -8.56 -8.50
CA ALA A 210 -2.33 -8.54 -9.54
C ALA A 210 -3.12 -7.23 -9.51
N TYR A 211 -3.03 -6.46 -10.58
CA TYR A 211 -3.73 -5.19 -10.72
C TYR A 211 -4.69 -5.21 -11.91
N ALA A 212 -5.95 -4.85 -11.64
CA ALA A 212 -7.00 -4.77 -12.65
C ALA A 212 -6.84 -3.54 -13.55
N LEU A 213 -6.32 -2.44 -13.00
CA LEU A 213 -6.18 -1.16 -13.70
C LEU A 213 -4.76 -0.61 -13.50
N LYS A 214 -4.25 0.02 -14.56
CA LYS A 214 -2.99 0.77 -14.56
C LYS A 214 -3.20 2.08 -15.30
N ASN A 215 -2.65 3.17 -14.77
CA ASN A 215 -2.68 4.48 -15.40
C ASN A 215 -1.45 5.30 -14.97
N LYS A 216 -1.37 6.57 -15.39
CA LYS A 216 -0.39 7.55 -14.94
C LYS A 216 -1.07 8.82 -14.49
N THR A 217 -0.48 9.48 -13.49
CA THR A 217 -0.90 10.83 -13.10
C THR A 217 -0.50 11.84 -14.17
N ASP A 218 -1.36 12.86 -14.34
CA ASP A 218 -1.05 14.01 -15.18
C ASP A 218 -0.07 15.00 -14.50
N LYS A 219 0.14 16.17 -15.10
CA LYS A 219 1.05 17.20 -14.58
C LYS A 219 0.58 17.81 -13.25
N GLU A 220 -0.70 17.72 -12.94
CA GLU A 220 -1.32 18.12 -11.67
C GLU A 220 -1.36 16.97 -10.65
N GLY A 221 -0.72 15.84 -10.94
CA GLY A 221 -0.74 14.64 -10.10
C GLY A 221 -2.09 13.91 -10.10
N ILE A 222 -2.98 14.21 -11.04
CA ILE A 222 -4.35 13.68 -11.07
C ILE A 222 -4.41 12.42 -11.94
N VAL A 223 -5.19 11.44 -11.47
CA VAL A 223 -5.55 10.23 -12.20
C VAL A 223 -7.05 9.99 -12.14
N THR A 224 -7.59 9.38 -13.19
CA THR A 224 -8.98 8.92 -13.24
C THR A 224 -9.01 7.42 -13.49
N PHE A 225 -9.78 6.69 -12.68
CA PHE A 225 -10.10 5.29 -12.89
C PHE A 225 -11.60 5.10 -13.06
N LYS A 226 -12.00 4.18 -13.95
CA LYS A 226 -13.36 3.67 -14.05
C LYS A 226 -13.44 2.35 -13.29
N PHE A 227 -14.36 2.26 -12.34
CA PHE A 227 -14.54 1.10 -11.47
C PHE A 227 -15.72 0.26 -11.97
N ASP A 228 -15.46 -0.79 -12.73
CA ASP A 228 -16.52 -1.60 -13.31
C ASP A 228 -17.08 -2.66 -12.34
N ASN A 229 -16.40 -2.94 -11.24
CA ASN A 229 -16.77 -3.94 -10.25
C ASN A 229 -17.04 -3.30 -8.89
N LYS A 230 -18.03 -3.87 -8.17
CA LYS A 230 -18.27 -3.58 -6.75
C LYS A 230 -17.23 -4.26 -5.88
N GLY A 231 -17.11 -3.83 -4.65
CA GLY A 231 -16.25 -4.46 -3.65
C GLY A 231 -15.21 -3.50 -3.06
N LEU A 232 -14.30 -4.05 -2.29
CA LEU A 232 -13.23 -3.28 -1.70
C LEU A 232 -12.12 -3.08 -2.72
N TRP A 233 -11.79 -1.83 -3.00
CA TRP A 233 -10.74 -1.44 -3.93
C TRP A 233 -9.52 -0.89 -3.22
N LEU A 234 -8.36 -1.19 -3.79
CA LEU A 234 -7.07 -0.64 -3.42
C LEU A 234 -6.48 0.12 -4.61
N ILE A 235 -6.03 1.35 -4.38
CA ILE A 235 -5.20 2.12 -5.32
C ILE A 235 -3.81 2.25 -4.69
N ARG A 236 -2.77 2.05 -5.51
CA ARG A 236 -1.38 2.07 -5.08
C ARG A 236 -0.54 2.92 -6.01
N VAL A 237 0.40 3.66 -5.43
CA VAL A 237 1.48 4.36 -6.13
C VAL A 237 2.79 4.18 -5.39
N ASN A 238 3.89 4.00 -6.15
CA ASN A 238 5.24 3.91 -5.60
C ASN A 238 6.07 5.09 -6.06
N TYR A 239 6.99 5.48 -5.20
CA TYR A 239 8.01 6.46 -5.49
C TYR A 239 9.39 5.93 -5.13
N HIS A 240 10.25 5.82 -6.13
CA HIS A 240 11.65 5.47 -5.97
C HIS A 240 12.51 6.69 -6.32
N LYS A 241 13.44 7.05 -5.44
CA LYS A 241 14.41 8.13 -5.69
C LYS A 241 15.75 7.82 -5.04
N ALA A 242 16.80 8.44 -5.57
CA ALA A 242 18.07 8.48 -4.88
C ALA A 242 17.89 9.11 -3.48
N SER A 243 18.40 8.45 -2.46
CA SER A 243 18.25 8.90 -1.09
C SER A 243 19.21 10.04 -0.77
N ALA A 244 18.76 10.97 0.09
CA ALA A 244 19.63 11.96 0.71
C ALA A 244 20.16 11.49 2.08
N LYS A 245 19.76 10.29 2.54
CA LYS A 245 20.19 9.74 3.83
C LYS A 245 21.59 9.14 3.72
N PRO A 246 22.44 9.30 4.75
CA PRO A 246 23.74 8.62 4.79
C PRO A 246 23.57 7.09 4.69
N ASP A 247 24.46 6.45 3.93
CA ASP A 247 24.51 5.00 3.76
C ASP A 247 23.23 4.35 3.17
N VAL A 248 22.38 5.15 2.51
CA VAL A 248 21.18 4.71 1.79
C VAL A 248 21.25 5.15 0.34
N ASP A 249 21.14 4.21 -0.58
CA ASP A 249 21.21 4.51 -2.02
C ASP A 249 19.86 4.99 -2.56
N GLU A 250 18.74 4.46 -2.03
CA GLU A 250 17.41 4.73 -2.55
C GLU A 250 16.35 4.81 -1.45
N ASP A 251 15.40 5.75 -1.61
CA ASP A 251 14.14 5.78 -0.86
C ASP A 251 13.05 5.09 -1.70
N ASP A 252 12.37 4.10 -1.13
CA ASP A 252 11.18 3.42 -1.66
C ASP A 252 9.98 3.77 -0.81
N ILE A 253 9.08 4.60 -1.33
CA ILE A 253 7.93 5.10 -0.58
C ILE A 253 6.65 4.71 -1.30
N ASN A 254 5.73 4.04 -0.60
CA ASN A 254 4.44 3.61 -1.13
C ASN A 254 3.31 4.41 -0.49
N ALA A 255 2.32 4.78 -1.30
CA ALA A 255 1.05 5.27 -0.82
C ALA A 255 -0.09 4.37 -1.32
N ILE A 256 -0.99 4.02 -0.41
CA ILE A 256 -2.14 3.16 -0.66
C ILE A 256 -3.43 3.87 -0.21
N LEU A 257 -4.46 3.72 -1.01
CA LEU A 257 -5.83 4.14 -0.68
C LEU A 257 -6.77 2.95 -0.82
N VAL A 258 -7.52 2.66 0.26
CA VAL A 258 -8.55 1.60 0.26
C VAL A 258 -9.93 2.23 0.48
N PHE A 259 -10.91 1.82 -0.32
CA PHE A 259 -12.29 2.27 -0.21
C PHE A 259 -13.24 1.26 -0.87
N ASN A 260 -14.52 1.36 -0.54
CA ASN A 260 -15.56 0.51 -1.13
C ASN A 260 -16.21 1.15 -2.35
N VAL A 261 -16.36 0.38 -3.43
CA VAL A 261 -17.18 0.70 -4.61
C VAL A 261 -18.52 -0.02 -4.49
N LYS A 262 -19.63 0.73 -4.49
CA LYS A 262 -21.00 0.23 -4.29
C LYS A 262 -21.65 -0.35 -5.54
#